data_20c2e00a0c4bb4363564664cc17b9675
#
_entry.id   20c2e00a0c4bb4363564664cc17b9675
#
_cell.length_a   1.000
_cell.length_b   1.000
_cell.length_c   1.000
_cell.angle_alpha   90.00
_cell.angle_beta   90.00
_cell.angle_gamma   90.00
#
_symmetry.space_group_name_H-M   'P 1'
#
loop_
_entity.id
_entity.type
_entity.pdbx_description
1 polymer ?
#
loop_
_entity_poly.entity_id
_entity_poly.type
_entity_poly.pdbx_seq_one_letter_code
_entity_poly.pdbx_strand_id
1 'polypeptide(L)'
;IALLQKIINELNEVAKYQLELKIDYNKIPVKADPDSHLIRCIQEQFEQPLPLVGAVGTTDAAEFTKSSHAFDFVVFGPGVVTLPHQINEYVEIDNYLEMIDKYQAIILSYLA
;
A
#
# COMPACT_ATOMS: atom_id res chain seq x y z
N ILE A 1 6.00 0.04 -18.38
CA ILE A 1 7.03 0.81 -19.13
C ILE A 1 6.93 0.47 -20.62
N ALA A 2 7.04 -0.80 -21.03
CA ALA A 2 7.01 -1.20 -22.44
C ALA A 2 5.77 -0.68 -23.21
N LEU A 3 4.58 -0.73 -22.61
CA LEU A 3 3.36 -0.19 -23.21
C LEU A 3 3.44 1.32 -23.42
N LEU A 4 3.95 2.06 -22.44
CA LEU A 4 4.12 3.52 -22.55
C LEU A 4 5.10 3.88 -23.67
N GLN A 5 6.22 3.16 -23.77
CA GLN A 5 7.18 3.38 -24.84
C GLN A 5 6.58 3.11 -26.22
N LYS A 6 5.77 2.06 -26.34
CA LYS A 6 5.05 1.75 -27.58
C LYS A 6 4.11 2.89 -27.98
N ILE A 7 3.30 3.38 -27.04
CA ILE A 7 2.36 4.51 -27.29
C ILE A 7 3.13 5.76 -27.72
N ILE A 8 4.25 6.08 -27.07
CA ILE A 8 5.07 7.23 -27.42
C ILE A 8 5.66 7.10 -28.83
N ASN A 9 6.14 5.92 -29.19
CA ASN A 9 6.66 5.69 -30.53
C ASN A 9 5.55 5.89 -31.58
N GLU A 10 4.37 5.33 -31.37
CA GLU A 10 3.22 5.50 -32.29
C GLU A 10 2.79 6.98 -32.38
N LEU A 11 2.80 7.73 -31.29
CA LEU A 11 2.50 9.16 -31.31
C LEU A 11 3.57 9.97 -32.06
N ASN A 12 4.83 9.62 -31.92
CA ASN A 12 5.95 10.30 -32.59
C ASN A 12 5.93 10.10 -34.09
N GLU A 13 5.31 9.03 -34.61
CA GLU A 13 5.16 8.81 -36.04
C GLU A 13 4.19 9.80 -36.72
N VAL A 14 3.22 10.32 -35.94
CA VAL A 14 2.15 11.17 -36.46
C VAL A 14 2.18 12.62 -35.98
N ALA A 15 2.97 12.92 -34.94
CA ALA A 15 3.02 14.24 -34.31
C ALA A 15 4.11 15.15 -34.91
N LYS A 16 3.88 16.47 -34.85
CA LYS A 16 4.86 17.48 -35.25
C LYS A 16 6.02 17.68 -34.29
N TYR A 17 5.91 17.13 -33.05
CA TYR A 17 6.90 17.19 -32.00
C TYR A 17 7.21 15.77 -31.54
N GLN A 18 8.40 15.59 -31.03
CA GLN A 18 8.82 14.30 -30.51
C GLN A 18 8.66 14.25 -29.00
N LEU A 19 8.02 13.18 -28.53
CA LEU A 19 7.87 12.86 -27.12
C LEU A 19 9.00 11.94 -26.69
N GLU A 20 9.56 12.19 -25.51
CA GLU A 20 10.57 11.33 -24.89
C GLU A 20 10.03 10.78 -23.57
N LEU A 21 10.20 9.48 -23.35
CA LEU A 21 9.89 8.86 -22.06
C LEU A 21 11.13 8.87 -21.18
N LYS A 22 11.12 9.73 -20.18
CA LYS A 22 12.12 9.73 -19.11
C LYS A 22 11.56 9.01 -17.89
N ILE A 23 12.25 7.98 -17.44
CA ILE A 23 11.87 7.21 -16.26
C ILE A 23 12.81 7.60 -15.14
N ASP A 24 12.35 8.51 -14.28
CA ASP A 24 13.14 8.95 -13.13
C ASP A 24 13.07 7.94 -11.98
N TYR A 25 11.96 7.18 -11.88
CA TYR A 25 11.75 6.25 -10.80
C TYR A 25 10.80 5.11 -11.18
N ASN A 26 11.13 3.89 -10.77
CA ASN A 26 10.30 2.71 -10.98
C ASN A 26 10.14 1.95 -9.66
N LYS A 27 8.98 2.09 -9.00
CA LYS A 27 8.64 1.34 -7.79
C LYS A 27 7.97 0.01 -8.17
N ILE A 28 8.42 -1.05 -7.55
CA ILE A 28 7.81 -2.37 -7.69
C ILE A 28 6.57 -2.40 -6.80
N PRO A 29 5.39 -2.85 -7.30
CA PRO A 29 4.21 -3.01 -6.46
C PRO A 29 4.45 -4.06 -5.38
N VAL A 30 4.02 -3.76 -4.17
CA VAL A 30 4.02 -4.72 -3.06
C VAL A 30 2.76 -5.55 -3.15
N LYS A 31 2.93 -6.86 -3.22
CA LYS A 31 1.81 -7.81 -3.18
C LYS A 31 1.75 -8.43 -1.80
N ALA A 32 0.69 -8.10 -1.05
CA ALA A 32 0.37 -8.78 0.19
C ALA A 32 -0.27 -10.15 -0.08
N ASP A 33 0.02 -11.11 0.78
CA ASP A 33 -0.70 -12.38 0.81
C ASP A 33 -1.94 -12.21 1.69
N PRO A 34 -3.17 -12.31 1.14
CA PRO A 34 -4.40 -12.15 1.91
C PRO A 34 -4.56 -13.20 3.02
N ASP A 35 -3.89 -14.33 2.91
CA ASP A 35 -3.94 -15.43 3.88
C ASP A 35 -2.72 -15.44 4.81
N SER A 36 -1.93 -14.36 4.84
CA SER A 36 -0.75 -14.25 5.70
C SER A 36 -1.10 -14.32 7.18
N HIS A 37 -0.14 -14.75 8.00
CA HIS A 37 -0.29 -14.80 9.46
C HIS A 37 -0.60 -13.42 10.03
N LEU A 38 0.06 -12.38 9.54
CA LEU A 38 -0.18 -11.01 9.98
C LEU A 38 -1.63 -10.56 9.77
N ILE A 39 -2.20 -10.85 8.58
CA ILE A 39 -3.59 -10.49 8.28
C ILE A 39 -4.57 -11.24 9.20
N ARG A 40 -4.33 -12.53 9.47
CA ARG A 40 -5.15 -13.27 10.42
C ARG A 40 -5.10 -12.67 11.83
N CYS A 41 -3.91 -12.36 12.34
CA CYS A 41 -3.76 -11.71 13.64
C CYS A 41 -4.49 -10.36 13.72
N ILE A 42 -4.51 -9.60 12.63
CA ILE A 42 -5.28 -8.35 12.55
C ILE A 42 -6.78 -8.63 12.60
N GLN A 43 -7.28 -9.53 11.76
CA GLN A 43 -8.71 -9.84 11.66
C GLN A 43 -9.29 -10.33 13.00
N GLU A 44 -8.52 -11.06 13.79
CA GLU A 44 -8.90 -11.56 15.12
C GLU A 44 -9.16 -10.44 16.15
N GLN A 45 -8.67 -9.23 15.89
CA GLN A 45 -8.89 -8.09 16.80
C GLN A 45 -10.18 -7.33 16.52
N PHE A 46 -11.00 -7.79 15.58
CA PHE A 46 -12.24 -7.13 15.19
C PHE A 46 -13.42 -8.10 15.23
N GLU A 47 -14.56 -7.61 15.71
CA GLU A 47 -15.81 -8.40 15.77
C GLU A 47 -16.33 -8.77 14.37
N GLN A 48 -16.08 -7.92 13.38
CA GLN A 48 -16.46 -8.12 11.99
C GLN A 48 -15.21 -8.16 11.12
N PRO A 49 -15.15 -9.06 10.14
CA PRO A 49 -14.03 -9.12 9.22
C PRO A 49 -13.79 -7.79 8.50
N LEU A 50 -12.57 -7.30 8.53
CA LEU A 50 -12.19 -6.12 7.78
C LEU A 50 -12.07 -6.46 6.27
N PRO A 51 -12.59 -5.60 5.38
CA PRO A 51 -12.42 -5.80 3.95
C PRO A 51 -10.95 -5.67 3.55
N LEU A 52 -10.47 -6.61 2.76
CA LEU A 52 -9.15 -6.50 2.14
C LEU A 52 -9.29 -5.76 0.81
N VAL A 53 -8.60 -4.65 0.69
CA VAL A 53 -8.67 -3.79 -0.50
C VAL A 53 -7.27 -3.47 -1.01
N GLY A 54 -7.15 -3.22 -2.31
CA GLY A 54 -5.91 -2.71 -2.88
C GLY A 54 -5.68 -1.26 -2.44
N ALA A 55 -4.53 -0.98 -1.85
CA ALA A 55 -4.15 0.40 -1.56
C ALA A 55 -3.82 1.15 -2.86
N VAL A 56 -4.46 2.30 -3.05
CA VAL A 56 -4.18 3.20 -4.15
C VAL A 56 -3.08 4.17 -3.71
N GLY A 57 -1.92 4.07 -4.33
CA GLY A 57 -0.80 4.93 -4.00
C GLY A 57 0.52 4.18 -3.87
N THR A 58 1.56 4.90 -3.53
CA THR A 58 2.89 4.34 -3.31
C THR A 58 3.26 4.47 -1.84
N THR A 59 3.92 3.44 -1.31
CA THR A 59 4.51 3.46 0.03
C THR A 59 5.99 3.12 -0.06
N ASP A 60 6.75 3.43 0.98
CA ASP A 60 8.15 3.05 1.07
C ASP A 60 8.35 1.54 1.27
N ALA A 61 7.26 0.81 1.51
CA ALA A 61 7.27 -0.65 1.53
C ALA A 61 7.80 -1.28 0.23
N ALA A 62 7.70 -0.58 -0.90
CA ALA A 62 8.33 -0.99 -2.15
C ALA A 62 9.85 -1.19 -2.02
N GLU A 63 10.50 -0.53 -1.09
CA GLU A 63 11.94 -0.72 -0.84
C GLU A 63 12.22 -2.06 -0.15
N PHE A 64 11.30 -2.53 0.71
CA PHE A 64 11.44 -3.84 1.36
C PHE A 64 11.33 -5.01 0.39
N THR A 65 10.67 -4.83 -0.78
CA THR A 65 10.61 -5.87 -1.81
C THR A 65 11.97 -6.21 -2.41
N LYS A 66 12.98 -5.38 -2.17
CA LYS A 66 14.37 -5.64 -2.56
C LYS A 66 15.09 -6.61 -1.62
N SER A 67 14.49 -6.89 -0.45
CA SER A 67 15.01 -7.87 0.50
C SER A 67 14.91 -9.28 -0.07
N SER A 68 15.90 -10.12 0.25
CA SER A 68 15.85 -11.57 -0.01
C SER A 68 15.01 -12.33 1.01
N HIS A 69 14.59 -11.68 2.09
CA HIS A 69 13.76 -12.28 3.13
C HIS A 69 12.29 -12.14 2.80
N ALA A 70 11.53 -13.22 2.97
CA ALA A 70 10.07 -13.17 2.95
C ALA A 70 9.57 -12.41 4.20
N PHE A 71 8.54 -11.61 4.02
CA PHE A 71 7.88 -10.88 5.11
C PHE A 71 6.40 -10.68 4.79
N ASP A 72 5.60 -10.65 5.82
CA ASP A 72 4.19 -10.26 5.71
C ASP A 72 4.09 -8.73 5.63
N PHE A 73 3.17 -8.25 4.81
CA PHE A 73 2.95 -6.83 4.62
C PHE A 73 1.47 -6.49 4.50
N VAL A 74 1.08 -5.43 5.16
CA VAL A 74 -0.25 -4.83 5.05
C VAL A 74 -0.17 -3.33 5.34
N VAL A 75 -1.00 -2.54 4.68
CA VAL A 75 -1.24 -1.15 5.07
C VAL A 75 -2.46 -1.15 5.97
N PHE A 76 -2.25 -0.82 7.23
CA PHE A 76 -3.27 -0.90 8.28
C PHE A 76 -3.06 0.18 9.33
N GLY A 77 -4.13 0.84 9.77
CA GLY A 77 -4.05 1.85 10.81
C GLY A 77 -5.37 2.58 11.04
N PRO A 78 -5.42 3.45 12.07
CA PRO A 78 -6.55 4.31 12.31
C PRO A 78 -6.68 5.34 11.19
N GLY A 79 -7.89 5.65 10.81
CA GLY A 79 -8.14 6.72 9.85
C GLY A 79 -9.15 6.33 8.78
N VAL A 80 -9.49 7.29 7.96
CA VAL A 80 -10.44 7.14 6.87
C VAL A 80 -9.66 7.01 5.56
N VAL A 81 -9.88 5.92 4.84
CA VAL A 81 -9.10 5.54 3.63
C VAL A 81 -9.07 6.61 2.54
N THR A 82 -10.04 7.54 2.55
CA THR A 82 -10.18 8.60 1.54
C THR A 82 -9.54 9.93 1.94
N LEU A 83 -9.03 10.05 3.16
CA LEU A 83 -8.45 11.29 3.68
C LEU A 83 -6.95 11.48 3.50
N PRO A 84 -6.11 10.44 3.28
CA PRO A 84 -4.69 10.64 3.10
C PRO A 84 -4.39 11.67 2.01
N HIS A 85 -3.48 12.61 2.33
CA HIS A 85 -3.07 13.71 1.43
C HIS A 85 -4.16 14.72 1.07
N GLN A 86 -5.27 14.75 1.82
CA GLN A 86 -6.31 15.76 1.64
C GLN A 86 -6.04 16.99 2.53
N ILE A 87 -6.59 18.13 2.10
CA ILE A 87 -6.64 19.32 2.96
C ILE A 87 -7.51 18.97 4.18
N ASN A 88 -7.01 19.27 5.38
CA ASN A 88 -7.65 18.90 6.66
C ASN A 88 -7.72 17.38 6.90
N GLU A 89 -6.72 16.62 6.48
CA GLU A 89 -6.55 15.24 6.91
C GLU A 89 -6.58 15.14 8.44
N TYR A 90 -7.33 14.17 8.95
CA TYR A 90 -7.48 13.98 10.39
C TYR A 90 -7.64 12.49 10.74
N VAL A 91 -7.45 12.19 11.99
CA VAL A 91 -7.79 10.91 12.61
C VAL A 91 -8.66 11.18 13.84
N GLU A 92 -9.70 10.39 14.02
CA GLU A 92 -10.52 10.44 15.24
C GLU A 92 -9.70 9.98 16.44
N ILE A 93 -9.74 10.76 17.54
CA ILE A 93 -8.92 10.48 18.73
C ILE A 93 -9.26 9.11 19.31
N ASP A 94 -10.54 8.76 19.38
CA ASP A 94 -10.97 7.49 19.93
C ASP A 94 -10.46 6.31 19.10
N ASN A 95 -10.52 6.41 17.78
CA ASN A 95 -9.95 5.40 16.87
C ASN A 95 -8.43 5.28 17.04
N TYR A 96 -7.75 6.41 17.18
CA TYR A 96 -6.30 6.42 17.41
C TYR A 96 -5.93 5.71 18.71
N LEU A 97 -6.65 5.98 19.80
CA LEU A 97 -6.40 5.36 21.11
C LEU A 97 -6.74 3.86 21.10
N GLU A 98 -7.88 3.48 20.51
CA GLU A 98 -8.26 2.07 20.35
C GLU A 98 -7.21 1.27 19.57
N MET A 99 -6.60 1.86 18.56
CA MET A 99 -5.58 1.20 17.76
C MET A 99 -4.31 0.89 18.54
N ILE A 100 -3.99 1.60 19.61
CA ILE A 100 -2.84 1.30 20.46
C ILE A 100 -2.99 -0.09 21.07
N ASP A 101 -4.15 -0.38 21.66
CA ASP A 101 -4.45 -1.67 22.26
C ASP A 101 -4.50 -2.79 21.21
N LYS A 102 -5.10 -2.51 20.04
CA LYS A 102 -5.15 -3.46 18.93
C LYS A 102 -3.75 -3.79 18.40
N TYR A 103 -2.89 -2.80 18.21
CA TYR A 103 -1.51 -3.04 17.80
C TYR A 103 -0.74 -3.89 18.81
N GLN A 104 -0.91 -3.63 20.08
CA GLN A 104 -0.30 -4.46 21.13
C GLN A 104 -0.78 -5.91 21.01
N ALA A 105 -2.08 -6.14 20.90
CA ALA A 105 -2.65 -7.48 20.77
C ALA A 105 -2.19 -8.19 19.49
N ILE A 106 -2.15 -7.49 18.35
CA ILE A 106 -1.64 -8.02 17.07
C ILE A 106 -0.18 -8.45 17.20
N ILE A 107 0.67 -7.60 17.79
CA ILE A 107 2.10 -7.92 17.96
C ILE A 107 2.28 -9.15 18.84
N LEU A 108 1.57 -9.23 19.96
CA LEU A 108 1.64 -10.38 20.87
C LEU A 108 1.16 -11.66 20.18
N SER A 109 0.07 -11.60 19.42
CA SER A 109 -0.47 -12.75 18.66
C SER A 109 0.47 -13.18 17.53
N TYR A 110 1.08 -12.23 16.84
CA TYR A 110 1.98 -12.52 15.71
C TYR A 110 3.31 -13.14 16.15
N LEU A 111 3.79 -12.78 17.35
CA LEU A 111 5.08 -13.27 17.88
C LEU A 111 4.95 -14.52 18.77
N ALA A 112 3.73 -14.97 19.09
CA ALA A 112 3.49 -16.16 19.88
C ALA A 112 3.70 -17.44 19.08
#